data_307b7bfd8f5cdfa1e9cf75091191c454
#
_entry.id   307b7bfd8f5cdfa1e9cf75091191c454
#
_cell.length_a   1.000
_cell.length_b   1.000
_cell.length_c   1.000
_cell.angle_alpha   90.00
_cell.angle_beta   90.00
_cell.angle_gamma   90.00
#
_symmetry.space_group_name_H-M   'P 1'
#
loop_
_entity.id
_entity.type
_entity.pdbx_description
1 polymer ?
#
loop_
_entity_poly.entity_id
_entity_poly.type
_entity_poly.pdbx_seq_one_letter_code
_entity_poly.pdbx_strand_id
1 'polypeptide(L)'
;MLRYELRGAAVLALVLALAGCGKKVDDAAPLAFVPADTPYVIANSEPLPDATSQRFAQQMKVAWPFMLDSIDHALAELGKDDPQSAAMRPVRALLDEVRERDTPEKWQQIGLGSKVRSAIYGVGLLPVVRIELVDVDAFRAMIARVEQKAGAKLTTAKIGTQDVWTFGNEAVLGLMAIEDKHFVLTAVPAAADEALKRRVLGLDRPAQSLAASGALAELDKTQGYLPYGSGWIDVRCTLALLIDDPSVAAFARGFGAPSPTFEPACRADFERIAANAPRLSFGYSTLDAERMAFKGRLELAPAIAQALARITTAPPGPPAGKDSFLDFGITLPLLKARDFWVEQAGAVAKAPFQCGALAPLNETFAEAREKLDQSVPPPMSDFSGLRVTISHFGWPDGAAKPDVSGIVLLGSSNPGFLINLAQLSVPALRDMKLGTDGKPVALPRGTLPAEMAGDLDVHAAMNPSALGVAVGKDEAARLGAALAAPAAAGGVLLDASYSGEIYTAFSQMIGRFADVIPAEQRQQLESQRKLYAFYATWFKRFDARVTVGNDGVDFIESVEFAKP
;
A
#
# COMPACT_ATOMS: atom_id res chain seq x y z
N MET A 1 20.11 -19.38 61.32
CA MET A 1 19.96 -20.13 60.05
C MET A 1 18.55 -20.08 59.48
N LEU A 2 17.49 -19.84 60.23
CA LEU A 2 16.11 -19.85 59.76
C LEU A 2 15.68 -18.61 58.89
N ARG A 3 16.48 -17.55 58.84
CA ARG A 3 16.13 -16.32 58.07
C ARG A 3 16.59 -16.31 56.59
N TYR A 4 17.45 -17.25 56.19
CA TYR A 4 17.92 -17.37 54.81
C TYR A 4 17.06 -18.30 53.96
N GLU A 5 16.42 -19.30 54.54
CA GLU A 5 15.55 -20.23 53.81
C GLU A 5 14.21 -19.61 53.39
N LEU A 6 13.66 -18.67 54.18
CA LEU A 6 12.43 -17.94 53.84
C LEU A 6 12.61 -16.93 52.71
N ARG A 7 13.82 -16.42 52.49
CA ARG A 7 14.10 -15.51 51.35
C ARG A 7 14.29 -16.27 50.05
N GLY A 8 14.83 -17.48 50.08
CA GLY A 8 14.95 -18.35 48.91
C GLY A 8 13.60 -18.85 48.41
N ALA A 9 12.70 -19.23 49.30
CA ALA A 9 11.35 -19.68 48.93
C ALA A 9 10.47 -18.55 48.42
N ALA A 10 10.61 -17.32 48.92
CA ALA A 10 9.88 -16.15 48.41
C ALA A 10 10.36 -15.71 47.01
N VAL A 11 11.65 -15.80 46.72
CA VAL A 11 12.21 -15.50 45.38
C VAL A 11 11.83 -16.60 44.39
N LEU A 12 11.82 -17.86 44.79
CA LEU A 12 11.38 -18.97 43.93
C LEU A 12 9.87 -18.90 43.65
N ALA A 13 9.04 -18.51 44.60
CA ALA A 13 7.62 -18.29 44.44
C ALA A 13 7.33 -17.06 43.57
N LEU A 14 8.15 -16.01 43.61
CA LEU A 14 8.02 -14.82 42.77
C LEU A 14 8.43 -15.12 41.31
N VAL A 15 9.46 -15.94 41.09
CA VAL A 15 9.89 -16.40 39.76
C VAL A 15 8.87 -17.36 39.15
N LEU A 16 8.22 -18.22 39.94
CA LEU A 16 7.14 -19.10 39.50
C LEU A 16 5.83 -18.34 39.23
N ALA A 17 5.58 -17.24 39.98
CA ALA A 17 4.42 -16.37 39.72
C ALA A 17 4.56 -15.49 38.46
N LEU A 18 5.81 -15.16 38.05
CA LEU A 18 6.09 -14.45 36.81
C LEU A 18 6.06 -15.37 35.57
N ALA A 19 6.20 -16.68 35.75
CA ALA A 19 6.06 -17.67 34.68
C ALA A 19 4.58 -18.06 34.37
N GLY A 20 3.63 -17.60 35.20
CA GLY A 20 2.22 -18.04 35.14
C GLY A 20 1.24 -17.12 34.42
N CYS A 21 1.65 -15.99 33.82
CA CYS A 21 0.79 -15.06 33.08
C CYS A 21 0.99 -15.10 31.56
N GLY A 22 1.43 -16.21 30.99
CA GLY A 22 1.34 -16.42 29.55
C GLY A 22 -0.12 -16.64 29.15
N LYS A 23 -0.70 -15.78 28.30
CA LYS A 23 -1.93 -16.12 27.56
C LYS A 23 -1.72 -17.52 27.00
N LYS A 24 -2.60 -18.47 27.32
CA LYS A 24 -2.53 -19.81 26.73
C LYS A 24 -2.53 -19.67 25.23
N VAL A 25 -1.48 -20.12 24.56
CA VAL A 25 -1.41 -20.12 23.11
C VAL A 25 -2.56 -20.99 22.60
N ASP A 26 -3.37 -20.46 21.71
CA ASP A 26 -4.40 -21.24 21.05
C ASP A 26 -3.75 -22.04 19.92
N ASP A 27 -3.46 -23.31 20.20
CA ASP A 27 -2.81 -24.22 19.25
C ASP A 27 -3.67 -24.50 18.01
N ALA A 28 -4.97 -24.16 18.04
CA ALA A 28 -5.86 -24.27 16.90
C ALA A 28 -5.92 -22.98 16.05
N ALA A 29 -5.30 -21.88 16.48
CA ALA A 29 -5.29 -20.65 15.70
C ALA A 29 -4.37 -20.74 14.47
N PRO A 30 -4.68 -20.07 13.34
CA PRO A 30 -3.83 -20.05 12.15
C PRO A 30 -2.36 -19.73 12.43
N LEU A 31 -2.08 -18.79 13.34
CA LEU A 31 -0.71 -18.41 13.73
C LEU A 31 0.09 -19.51 14.44
N ALA A 32 -0.57 -20.54 14.96
CA ALA A 32 0.11 -21.72 15.54
C ALA A 32 0.77 -22.60 14.46
N PHE A 33 0.44 -22.40 13.20
CA PHE A 33 1.01 -23.11 12.05
C PHE A 33 2.07 -22.29 11.31
N VAL A 34 2.18 -21.00 11.62
CA VAL A 34 3.14 -20.10 11.00
C VAL A 34 4.49 -20.26 11.67
N PRO A 35 5.59 -20.54 10.96
CA PRO A 35 6.93 -20.57 11.53
C PRO A 35 7.31 -19.19 12.12
N ALA A 36 7.99 -19.17 13.26
CA ALA A 36 8.43 -17.93 13.90
C ALA A 36 9.44 -17.15 13.04
N ASP A 37 10.15 -17.84 12.16
CA ASP A 37 11.14 -17.30 11.21
C ASP A 37 10.57 -17.04 9.82
N THR A 38 9.25 -16.96 9.68
CA THR A 38 8.59 -16.68 8.40
C THR A 38 9.11 -15.36 7.79
N PRO A 39 9.51 -15.35 6.50
CA PRO A 39 10.01 -14.15 5.84
C PRO A 39 8.92 -13.09 5.62
N TYR A 40 7.67 -13.51 5.54
CA TYR A 40 6.54 -12.61 5.42
C TYR A 40 5.29 -13.21 6.04
N VAL A 41 4.45 -12.34 6.59
CA VAL A 41 3.15 -12.71 7.14
C VAL A 41 2.19 -11.52 7.01
N ILE A 42 0.93 -11.83 6.75
CA ILE A 42 -0.22 -10.96 6.98
C ILE A 42 -1.30 -11.80 7.65
N ALA A 43 -1.87 -11.31 8.75
CA ALA A 43 -2.81 -12.10 9.51
C ALA A 43 -3.96 -11.28 10.09
N ASN A 44 -5.12 -11.94 10.18
CA ASN A 44 -6.20 -11.58 11.09
C ASN A 44 -6.07 -12.51 12.30
N SER A 45 -5.40 -12.05 13.36
CA SER A 45 -5.16 -12.86 14.57
C SER A 45 -6.38 -12.93 15.48
N GLU A 46 -7.34 -12.01 15.31
CA GLU A 46 -8.62 -11.96 16.00
C GLU A 46 -9.77 -11.78 14.99
N PRO A 47 -11.01 -12.23 15.31
CA PRO A 47 -12.19 -11.96 14.49
C PRO A 47 -12.52 -10.46 14.45
N LEU A 48 -13.00 -9.97 13.30
CA LEU A 48 -13.44 -8.58 13.17
C LEU A 48 -14.62 -8.28 14.13
N PRO A 49 -14.68 -7.07 14.72
CA PRO A 49 -15.83 -6.62 15.50
C PRO A 49 -17.13 -6.64 14.69
N ASP A 50 -18.25 -6.92 15.36
CA ASP A 50 -19.56 -7.08 14.71
C ASP A 50 -19.98 -5.88 13.88
N ALA A 51 -19.86 -4.68 14.41
CA ALA A 51 -20.22 -3.46 13.71
C ALA A 51 -19.38 -3.23 12.45
N THR A 52 -18.09 -3.50 12.53
CA THR A 52 -17.15 -3.41 11.38
C THR A 52 -17.49 -4.46 10.33
N SER A 53 -17.71 -5.71 10.75
CA SER A 53 -18.08 -6.81 9.86
C SER A 53 -19.41 -6.53 9.12
N GLN A 54 -20.44 -6.04 9.82
CA GLN A 54 -21.72 -5.68 9.22
C GLN A 54 -21.58 -4.54 8.21
N ARG A 55 -20.77 -3.53 8.53
CA ARG A 55 -20.52 -2.41 7.63
C ARG A 55 -19.83 -2.88 6.35
N PHE A 56 -18.77 -3.68 6.47
CA PHE A 56 -18.10 -4.24 5.29
C PHE A 56 -19.02 -5.12 4.45
N ALA A 57 -19.91 -5.89 5.09
CA ALA A 57 -20.90 -6.68 4.39
C ALA A 57 -21.86 -5.84 3.54
N GLN A 58 -22.35 -4.73 4.09
CA GLN A 58 -23.21 -3.80 3.36
C GLN A 58 -22.48 -3.17 2.16
N GLN A 59 -21.22 -2.75 2.38
CA GLN A 59 -20.38 -2.17 1.35
C GLN A 59 -20.05 -3.20 0.25
N MET A 60 -19.72 -4.42 0.65
CA MET A 60 -19.42 -5.52 -0.26
C MET A 60 -20.60 -5.83 -1.18
N LYS A 61 -21.82 -5.83 -0.65
CA LYS A 61 -23.03 -6.07 -1.46
C LYS A 61 -23.16 -5.08 -2.61
N VAL A 62 -22.83 -3.81 -2.40
CA VAL A 62 -22.88 -2.77 -3.45
C VAL A 62 -21.68 -2.86 -4.39
N ALA A 63 -20.48 -3.18 -3.87
CA ALA A 63 -19.26 -3.33 -4.66
C ALA A 63 -19.22 -4.65 -5.47
N TRP A 64 -20.00 -5.66 -5.07
CA TRP A 64 -19.93 -7.02 -5.58
C TRP A 64 -20.04 -7.13 -7.11
N PRO A 65 -21.00 -6.46 -7.79
CA PRO A 65 -21.08 -6.51 -9.25
C PRO A 65 -19.81 -6.01 -9.94
N PHE A 66 -19.19 -4.95 -9.41
CA PHE A 66 -17.94 -4.40 -10.00
C PHE A 66 -16.74 -5.32 -9.78
N MET A 67 -16.68 -5.99 -8.61
CA MET A 67 -15.65 -6.99 -8.33
C MET A 67 -15.77 -8.18 -9.27
N LEU A 68 -16.98 -8.68 -9.50
CA LEU A 68 -17.24 -9.77 -10.43
C LEU A 68 -16.86 -9.42 -11.88
N ASP A 69 -17.19 -8.22 -12.33
CA ASP A 69 -16.83 -7.73 -13.68
C ASP A 69 -15.30 -7.70 -13.85
N SER A 70 -14.57 -7.25 -12.83
CA SER A 70 -13.10 -7.24 -12.82
C SER A 70 -12.50 -8.66 -12.85
N ILE A 71 -13.08 -9.60 -12.10
CA ILE A 71 -12.66 -11.01 -12.08
C ILE A 71 -12.96 -11.66 -13.44
N ASP A 72 -14.12 -11.39 -14.03
CA ASP A 72 -14.47 -11.91 -15.36
C ASP A 72 -13.49 -11.44 -16.43
N HIS A 73 -13.09 -10.18 -16.37
CA HIS A 73 -12.10 -9.63 -17.29
C HIS A 73 -10.74 -10.33 -17.14
N ALA A 74 -10.29 -10.52 -15.89
CA ALA A 74 -9.05 -11.23 -15.60
C ALA A 74 -9.09 -12.69 -16.07
N LEU A 75 -10.24 -13.39 -15.87
CA LEU A 75 -10.42 -14.77 -16.36
C LEU A 75 -10.51 -14.86 -17.88
N ALA A 76 -11.09 -13.85 -18.54
CA ALA A 76 -11.11 -13.78 -20.00
C ALA A 76 -9.68 -13.68 -20.57
N GLU A 77 -8.82 -12.87 -19.95
CA GLU A 77 -7.41 -12.76 -20.34
C GLU A 77 -6.63 -14.07 -20.04
N LEU A 78 -6.81 -14.69 -18.88
CA LEU A 78 -6.17 -15.95 -18.53
C LEU A 78 -6.62 -17.11 -19.44
N GLY A 79 -7.87 -17.12 -19.87
CA GLY A 79 -8.43 -18.14 -20.75
C GLY A 79 -8.41 -17.80 -22.23
N LYS A 80 -7.66 -16.78 -22.66
CA LYS A 80 -7.69 -16.22 -24.01
C LYS A 80 -7.41 -17.25 -25.10
N ASP A 81 -6.43 -18.13 -24.87
CA ASP A 81 -6.03 -19.15 -25.87
C ASP A 81 -6.97 -20.35 -25.91
N ASP A 82 -7.50 -20.78 -24.77
CA ASP A 82 -8.48 -21.88 -24.66
C ASP A 82 -9.44 -21.67 -23.47
N PRO A 83 -10.54 -20.93 -23.70
CA PRO A 83 -11.52 -20.66 -22.67
C PRO A 83 -12.23 -21.90 -22.13
N GLN A 84 -12.26 -22.99 -22.88
CA GLN A 84 -12.94 -24.24 -22.52
C GLN A 84 -12.00 -25.33 -22.04
N SER A 85 -10.73 -24.99 -21.82
CA SER A 85 -9.74 -25.96 -21.34
C SER A 85 -10.18 -26.66 -20.06
N ALA A 86 -9.71 -27.89 -19.88
CA ALA A 86 -10.00 -28.68 -18.69
C ALA A 86 -9.56 -27.97 -17.39
N ALA A 87 -8.50 -27.15 -17.46
CA ALA A 87 -8.00 -26.36 -16.34
C ALA A 87 -8.93 -25.19 -15.98
N MET A 88 -9.58 -24.56 -16.96
CA MET A 88 -10.46 -23.41 -16.73
C MET A 88 -11.86 -23.77 -16.25
N ARG A 89 -12.34 -25.01 -16.50
CA ARG A 89 -13.68 -25.42 -16.07
C ARG A 89 -13.90 -25.36 -14.56
N PRO A 90 -13.01 -25.89 -13.69
CA PRO A 90 -13.15 -25.76 -12.24
C PRO A 90 -13.11 -24.32 -11.75
N VAL A 91 -12.25 -23.48 -12.37
CA VAL A 91 -12.12 -22.06 -12.02
C VAL A 91 -13.43 -21.32 -12.30
N ARG A 92 -14.06 -21.55 -13.45
CA ARG A 92 -15.37 -20.98 -13.80
C ARG A 92 -16.47 -21.49 -12.89
N ALA A 93 -16.51 -22.79 -12.62
CA ALA A 93 -17.48 -23.38 -11.70
C ALA A 93 -17.35 -22.80 -10.27
N LEU A 94 -16.13 -22.55 -9.80
CA LEU A 94 -15.89 -21.85 -8.53
C LEU A 94 -16.39 -20.42 -8.58
N LEU A 95 -16.11 -19.69 -9.67
CA LEU A 95 -16.62 -18.33 -9.82
C LEU A 95 -18.14 -18.29 -9.82
N ASP A 96 -18.82 -19.25 -10.47
CA ASP A 96 -20.28 -19.35 -10.43
C ASP A 96 -20.82 -19.58 -9.02
N GLU A 97 -20.11 -20.36 -8.18
CA GLU A 97 -20.44 -20.47 -6.76
C GLU A 97 -20.25 -19.14 -6.01
N VAL A 98 -19.18 -18.40 -6.32
CA VAL A 98 -18.84 -17.13 -5.68
C VAL A 98 -19.79 -16.00 -6.10
N ARG A 99 -20.24 -15.97 -7.37
CA ARG A 99 -21.14 -14.93 -7.90
C ARG A 99 -22.41 -14.77 -7.10
N GLU A 100 -22.94 -15.84 -6.55
CA GLU A 100 -24.16 -15.84 -5.77
C GLU A 100 -23.96 -15.41 -4.30
N ARG A 101 -22.72 -15.10 -3.88
CA ARG A 101 -22.33 -14.88 -2.47
C ARG A 101 -22.11 -13.39 -2.16
N ASP A 102 -23.11 -12.57 -2.39
CA ASP A 102 -23.08 -11.12 -2.18
C ASP A 102 -23.34 -10.68 -0.72
N THR A 103 -23.63 -11.63 0.20
CA THR A 103 -23.87 -11.35 1.62
C THR A 103 -23.13 -12.32 2.55
N PRO A 104 -22.83 -11.93 3.81
CA PRO A 104 -22.15 -12.78 4.78
C PRO A 104 -22.87 -14.12 5.03
N GLU A 105 -24.20 -14.10 5.05
CA GLU A 105 -25.01 -15.30 5.27
C GLU A 105 -24.83 -16.31 4.14
N LYS A 106 -24.73 -15.81 2.91
CA LYS A 106 -24.46 -16.66 1.74
C LYS A 106 -23.04 -17.23 1.75
N TRP A 107 -22.05 -16.48 2.26
CA TRP A 107 -20.71 -17.00 2.49
C TRP A 107 -20.69 -18.11 3.55
N GLN A 108 -21.47 -17.96 4.63
CA GLN A 108 -21.60 -19.01 5.65
C GLN A 108 -22.16 -20.31 5.08
N GLN A 109 -23.04 -20.26 4.07
CA GLN A 109 -23.58 -21.45 3.39
C GLN A 109 -22.52 -22.28 2.65
N ILE A 110 -21.34 -21.72 2.44
CA ILE A 110 -20.18 -22.42 1.88
C ILE A 110 -19.05 -22.59 2.89
N GLY A 111 -19.36 -22.50 4.18
CA GLY A 111 -18.42 -22.73 5.26
C GLY A 111 -17.44 -21.59 5.55
N LEU A 112 -17.56 -20.44 4.87
CA LEU A 112 -16.74 -19.25 5.10
C LEU A 112 -17.50 -18.22 5.93
N GLY A 113 -16.80 -17.48 6.76
CA GLY A 113 -17.39 -16.46 7.61
C GLY A 113 -16.62 -15.13 7.59
N SER A 114 -17.29 -14.04 7.94
CA SER A 114 -16.66 -12.72 8.06
C SER A 114 -15.86 -12.54 9.37
N LYS A 115 -16.03 -13.46 10.33
CA LYS A 115 -15.43 -13.41 11.66
C LYS A 115 -14.46 -14.57 11.88
N VAL A 116 -13.64 -14.88 10.91
CA VAL A 116 -12.66 -15.95 10.98
C VAL A 116 -11.25 -15.38 11.09
N ARG A 117 -10.40 -16.10 11.79
CA ARG A 117 -8.96 -15.82 11.79
C ARG A 117 -8.35 -16.36 10.51
N SER A 118 -7.29 -15.72 10.05
CA SER A 118 -6.59 -16.14 8.84
C SER A 118 -5.14 -15.71 8.88
N ALA A 119 -4.30 -16.38 8.10
CA ALA A 119 -2.93 -15.98 7.87
C ALA A 119 -2.49 -16.31 6.44
N ILE A 120 -1.75 -15.39 5.83
CA ILE A 120 -0.96 -15.60 4.62
C ILE A 120 0.49 -15.48 5.04
N TYR A 121 1.30 -16.49 4.79
CA TYR A 121 2.68 -16.54 5.29
C TYR A 121 3.60 -17.37 4.42
N GLY A 122 4.90 -17.26 4.65
CA GLY A 122 5.92 -18.06 4.00
C GLY A 122 6.36 -19.26 4.83
N VAL A 123 6.48 -20.44 4.18
CA VAL A 123 7.32 -21.54 4.66
C VAL A 123 8.56 -21.54 3.77
N GLY A 124 9.66 -20.93 4.22
CA GLY A 124 10.62 -20.38 3.28
C GLY A 124 9.92 -19.33 2.41
N LEU A 125 10.16 -19.33 1.10
CA LEU A 125 9.44 -18.48 0.15
C LEU A 125 8.10 -19.06 -0.33
N LEU A 126 7.76 -20.28 0.05
CA LEU A 126 6.53 -20.95 -0.39
C LEU A 126 5.31 -20.31 0.26
N PRO A 127 4.35 -19.79 -0.53
CA PRO A 127 3.18 -19.11 0.01
C PRO A 127 2.17 -20.10 0.59
N VAL A 128 1.66 -19.81 1.76
CA VAL A 128 0.60 -20.55 2.42
C VAL A 128 -0.52 -19.60 2.80
N VAL A 129 -1.74 -19.91 2.40
CA VAL A 129 -2.97 -19.27 2.86
C VAL A 129 -3.67 -20.23 3.79
N ARG A 130 -3.99 -19.80 5.00
CA ARG A 130 -4.71 -20.57 6.01
C ARG A 130 -5.87 -19.76 6.56
N ILE A 131 -7.08 -20.28 6.44
CA ILE A 131 -8.32 -19.61 6.83
C ILE A 131 -9.15 -20.56 7.69
N GLU A 132 -9.64 -20.11 8.84
CA GLU A 132 -10.62 -20.87 9.63
C GLU A 132 -11.93 -21.04 8.86
N LEU A 133 -12.51 -22.21 8.95
CA LEU A 133 -13.83 -22.52 8.42
C LEU A 133 -14.85 -22.47 9.56
N VAL A 134 -15.99 -21.84 9.33
CA VAL A 134 -17.11 -21.87 10.26
C VAL A 134 -17.88 -23.20 10.17
N ASP A 135 -17.86 -23.82 8.97
CA ASP A 135 -18.50 -25.12 8.71
C ASP A 135 -17.69 -25.88 7.63
N VAL A 136 -17.03 -26.93 8.08
CA VAL A 136 -16.20 -27.79 7.22
C VAL A 136 -17.04 -28.58 6.21
N ASP A 137 -18.22 -29.07 6.63
CA ASP A 137 -19.06 -29.90 5.76
C ASP A 137 -19.73 -29.05 4.68
N ALA A 138 -20.14 -27.82 5.01
CA ALA A 138 -20.63 -26.85 4.02
C ALA A 138 -19.54 -26.51 2.98
N PHE A 139 -18.28 -26.37 3.40
CA PHE A 139 -17.17 -26.12 2.47
C PHE A 139 -16.90 -27.32 1.57
N ARG A 140 -16.92 -28.55 2.10
CA ARG A 140 -16.82 -29.79 1.30
C ARG A 140 -17.96 -29.93 0.29
N ALA A 141 -19.18 -29.59 0.71
CA ALA A 141 -20.34 -29.59 -0.18
C ALA A 141 -20.20 -28.55 -1.30
N MET A 142 -19.62 -27.40 -1.04
CA MET A 142 -19.30 -26.40 -2.07
C MET A 142 -18.30 -26.96 -3.09
N ILE A 143 -17.21 -27.59 -2.66
CA ILE A 143 -16.25 -28.23 -3.56
C ILE A 143 -16.94 -29.31 -4.43
N ALA A 144 -17.81 -30.11 -3.84
CA ALA A 144 -18.56 -31.14 -4.61
C ALA A 144 -19.47 -30.51 -5.68
N ARG A 145 -20.10 -29.37 -5.42
CA ARG A 145 -20.87 -28.60 -6.42
C ARG A 145 -19.98 -28.05 -7.54
N VAL A 146 -18.80 -27.52 -7.19
CA VAL A 146 -17.81 -27.04 -8.17
C VAL A 146 -17.39 -28.20 -9.09
N GLU A 147 -17.10 -29.38 -8.56
CA GLU A 147 -16.78 -30.57 -9.34
C GLU A 147 -17.94 -30.99 -10.27
N GLN A 148 -19.16 -30.96 -9.75
CA GLN A 148 -20.35 -31.27 -10.54
C GLN A 148 -20.55 -30.28 -11.70
N LYS A 149 -20.43 -28.97 -11.43
CA LYS A 149 -20.54 -27.92 -12.46
C LYS A 149 -19.40 -27.98 -13.48
N ALA A 150 -18.20 -28.31 -13.04
CA ALA A 150 -17.04 -28.49 -13.92
C ALA A 150 -17.13 -29.76 -14.79
N GLY A 151 -18.01 -30.71 -14.45
CA GLY A 151 -18.13 -31.99 -15.11
C GLY A 151 -16.92 -32.93 -14.91
N ALA A 152 -16.09 -32.63 -13.89
CA ALA A 152 -14.89 -33.40 -13.56
C ALA A 152 -14.58 -33.31 -12.07
N LYS A 153 -14.06 -34.39 -11.51
CA LYS A 153 -13.50 -34.41 -10.16
C LYS A 153 -12.18 -33.66 -10.14
N LEU A 154 -11.93 -32.90 -9.06
CA LEU A 154 -10.61 -32.35 -8.80
C LEU A 154 -9.64 -33.52 -8.53
N THR A 155 -8.43 -33.42 -9.04
CA THR A 155 -7.39 -34.41 -8.77
C THR A 155 -7.07 -34.42 -7.28
N THR A 156 -6.99 -35.63 -6.70
CA THR A 156 -6.65 -35.82 -5.28
C THR A 156 -5.39 -36.65 -5.14
N ALA A 157 -4.61 -36.36 -4.10
CA ALA A 157 -3.47 -37.17 -3.67
C ALA A 157 -3.53 -37.36 -2.16
N LYS A 158 -2.82 -38.37 -1.66
CA LYS A 158 -2.60 -38.58 -0.23
C LYS A 158 -1.24 -38.03 0.16
N ILE A 159 -1.20 -37.20 1.21
CA ILE A 159 0.02 -36.74 1.84
C ILE A 159 -0.06 -37.15 3.30
N GLY A 160 0.72 -38.16 3.67
CA GLY A 160 0.47 -38.90 4.91
C GLY A 160 -0.92 -39.54 4.91
N THR A 161 -1.75 -39.21 5.90
CA THR A 161 -3.15 -39.68 5.99
C THR A 161 -4.16 -38.71 5.40
N GLN A 162 -3.74 -37.49 5.04
CA GLN A 162 -4.60 -36.39 4.58
C GLN A 162 -4.90 -36.52 3.08
N ASP A 163 -6.18 -36.38 2.71
CA ASP A 163 -6.61 -36.18 1.33
C ASP A 163 -6.42 -34.72 0.93
N VAL A 164 -5.75 -34.49 -0.20
CA VAL A 164 -5.37 -33.17 -0.68
C VAL A 164 -5.78 -33.03 -2.14
N TRP A 165 -6.48 -31.95 -2.49
CA TRP A 165 -6.71 -31.62 -3.89
C TRP A 165 -5.44 -31.04 -4.49
N THR A 166 -5.14 -31.44 -5.72
CA THR A 166 -3.92 -31.01 -6.43
C THR A 166 -4.25 -30.42 -7.79
N PHE A 167 -3.51 -29.39 -8.17
CA PHE A 167 -3.61 -28.73 -9.48
C PHE A 167 -2.26 -28.10 -9.83
N GLY A 168 -2.03 -27.76 -11.08
CA GLY A 168 -0.78 -27.13 -11.49
C GLY A 168 -0.21 -27.68 -12.78
N ASN A 169 1.10 -27.57 -12.93
CA ASN A 169 1.85 -28.01 -14.10
C ASN A 169 3.10 -28.83 -13.70
N GLU A 170 3.96 -29.16 -14.66
CA GLU A 170 5.17 -29.96 -14.42
C GLU A 170 6.20 -29.30 -13.49
N ALA A 171 6.14 -27.97 -13.30
CA ALA A 171 7.07 -27.23 -12.47
C ALA A 171 6.49 -26.88 -11.10
N VAL A 172 5.21 -26.53 -11.01
CA VAL A 172 4.54 -26.08 -9.79
C VAL A 172 3.26 -26.85 -9.54
N LEU A 173 3.15 -27.38 -8.33
CA LEU A 173 1.99 -28.10 -7.81
C LEU A 173 1.27 -27.25 -6.77
N GLY A 174 0.04 -26.87 -7.04
CA GLY A 174 -0.89 -26.30 -6.05
C GLY A 174 -1.48 -27.40 -5.18
N LEU A 175 -1.53 -27.15 -3.89
CA LEU A 175 -2.12 -28.04 -2.89
C LEU A 175 -3.24 -27.31 -2.16
N MET A 176 -4.39 -27.95 -2.07
CA MET A 176 -5.55 -27.47 -1.33
C MET A 176 -6.03 -28.55 -0.38
N ALA A 177 -6.21 -28.22 0.89
CA ALA A 177 -6.63 -29.19 1.91
C ALA A 177 -7.57 -28.55 2.93
N ILE A 178 -8.30 -29.40 3.64
CA ILE A 178 -8.99 -29.03 4.86
C ILE A 178 -8.28 -29.78 5.99
N GLU A 179 -7.57 -29.02 6.82
CA GLU A 179 -6.84 -29.54 7.99
C GLU A 179 -7.52 -29.05 9.26
N ASP A 180 -8.03 -29.98 10.07
CA ASP A 180 -8.91 -29.67 11.20
C ASP A 180 -10.10 -28.78 10.75
N LYS A 181 -10.11 -27.53 11.20
CA LYS A 181 -11.10 -26.51 10.82
C LYS A 181 -10.52 -25.44 9.90
N HIS A 182 -9.40 -25.69 9.24
CA HIS A 182 -8.78 -24.73 8.36
C HIS A 182 -8.85 -25.17 6.90
N PHE A 183 -9.20 -24.24 6.04
CA PHE A 183 -8.87 -24.31 4.63
C PHE A 183 -7.41 -23.90 4.46
N VAL A 184 -6.61 -24.72 3.78
CA VAL A 184 -5.21 -24.48 3.48
C VAL A 184 -5.01 -24.52 1.97
N LEU A 185 -4.39 -23.46 1.45
CA LEU A 185 -4.00 -23.36 0.04
C LEU A 185 -2.52 -23.00 -0.03
N THR A 186 -1.76 -23.73 -0.81
CA THR A 186 -0.32 -23.49 -0.99
C THR A 186 0.14 -23.92 -2.37
N ALA A 187 1.34 -23.50 -2.74
CA ALA A 187 2.02 -23.97 -3.94
C ALA A 187 3.43 -24.43 -3.58
N VAL A 188 3.85 -25.53 -4.20
CA VAL A 188 5.19 -26.11 -4.01
C VAL A 188 5.80 -26.48 -5.38
N PRO A 189 7.12 -26.67 -5.50
CA PRO A 189 7.70 -27.33 -6.67
C PRO A 189 7.04 -28.70 -6.91
N ALA A 190 6.76 -29.05 -8.15
CA ALA A 190 6.15 -30.36 -8.47
C ALA A 190 6.98 -31.54 -7.97
N ALA A 191 8.32 -31.37 -7.95
CA ALA A 191 9.28 -32.34 -7.42
C ALA A 191 9.48 -32.27 -5.90
N ALA A 192 8.68 -31.48 -5.16
CA ALA A 192 8.76 -31.38 -3.70
C ALA A 192 8.57 -32.75 -3.04
N ASP A 193 9.39 -33.04 -2.05
CA ASP A 193 9.26 -34.25 -1.25
C ASP A 193 8.03 -34.22 -0.32
N GLU A 194 7.71 -35.35 0.28
CA GLU A 194 6.57 -35.46 1.19
C GLU A 194 6.77 -34.60 2.45
N ALA A 195 7.98 -34.51 2.95
CA ALA A 195 8.27 -33.73 4.16
C ALA A 195 7.98 -32.22 3.96
N LEU A 196 8.35 -31.66 2.80
CA LEU A 196 8.01 -30.28 2.45
C LEU A 196 6.50 -30.10 2.30
N LYS A 197 5.81 -31.01 1.59
CA LYS A 197 4.35 -30.97 1.43
C LYS A 197 3.64 -31.02 2.77
N ARG A 198 4.09 -31.86 3.71
CA ARG A 198 3.55 -31.95 5.07
C ARG A 198 3.73 -30.64 5.85
N ARG A 199 4.91 -30.02 5.77
CA ARG A 199 5.19 -28.75 6.44
C ARG A 199 4.31 -27.61 5.93
N VAL A 200 4.19 -27.42 4.61
CA VAL A 200 3.37 -26.33 4.05
C VAL A 200 1.87 -26.51 4.33
N LEU A 201 1.41 -27.75 4.42
CA LEU A 201 0.04 -28.07 4.83
C LEU A 201 -0.19 -27.94 6.33
N GLY A 202 0.88 -27.88 7.14
CA GLY A 202 0.82 -27.80 8.60
C GLY A 202 0.54 -29.14 9.28
N LEU A 203 0.70 -30.26 8.56
CA LEU A 203 0.64 -31.62 9.12
C LEU A 203 1.83 -31.86 10.06
N ASP A 204 2.97 -31.23 9.78
CA ASP A 204 4.11 -31.14 10.68
C ASP A 204 4.20 -29.71 11.18
N ARG A 205 4.01 -29.54 12.51
CA ARG A 205 4.02 -28.23 13.15
C ARG A 205 5.44 -27.63 13.14
N PRO A 206 5.59 -26.29 13.04
CA PRO A 206 6.88 -25.65 13.20
C PRO A 206 7.43 -25.87 14.62
N ALA A 207 8.75 -25.99 14.76
CA ALA A 207 9.40 -26.16 16.05
C ALA A 207 9.09 -24.98 17.01
N GLN A 208 8.99 -23.77 16.46
CA GLN A 208 8.50 -22.59 17.15
C GLN A 208 7.52 -21.89 16.22
N SER A 209 6.29 -21.68 16.69
CA SER A 209 5.28 -20.97 15.92
C SER A 209 5.29 -19.47 16.20
N LEU A 210 4.73 -18.70 15.27
CA LEU A 210 4.54 -17.26 15.43
C LEU A 210 3.59 -16.94 16.61
N ALA A 211 2.59 -17.78 16.84
CA ALA A 211 1.74 -17.68 18.04
C ALA A 211 2.54 -17.83 19.34
N ALA A 212 3.44 -18.83 19.40
CA ALA A 212 4.26 -19.08 20.57
C ALA A 212 5.34 -18.01 20.79
N SER A 213 5.91 -17.45 19.73
CA SER A 213 6.91 -16.38 19.83
C SER A 213 6.32 -15.04 20.26
N GLY A 214 5.03 -14.80 19.99
CA GLY A 214 4.36 -13.53 20.25
C GLY A 214 4.85 -12.35 19.39
N ALA A 215 5.70 -12.59 18.40
CA ALA A 215 6.36 -11.53 17.64
C ALA A 215 5.39 -10.61 16.89
N LEU A 216 4.29 -11.15 16.33
CA LEU A 216 3.28 -10.34 15.67
C LEU A 216 2.53 -9.45 16.67
N ALA A 217 2.14 -9.99 17.82
CA ALA A 217 1.45 -9.23 18.85
C ALA A 217 2.32 -8.11 19.43
N GLU A 218 3.63 -8.34 19.57
CA GLU A 218 4.57 -7.29 20.02
C GLU A 218 4.78 -6.23 18.94
N LEU A 219 4.81 -6.61 17.66
CA LEU A 219 4.82 -5.67 16.54
C LEU A 219 3.54 -4.80 16.56
N ASP A 220 2.37 -5.43 16.67
CA ASP A 220 1.08 -4.74 16.71
C ASP A 220 1.04 -3.71 17.84
N LYS A 221 1.48 -4.10 19.02
CA LYS A 221 1.55 -3.22 20.19
C LYS A 221 2.54 -2.06 19.97
N THR A 222 3.73 -2.33 19.44
CA THR A 222 4.80 -1.33 19.26
C THR A 222 4.43 -0.32 18.18
N GLN A 223 3.81 -0.77 17.08
CA GLN A 223 3.44 0.09 15.94
C GLN A 223 2.01 0.67 16.08
N GLY A 224 1.24 0.20 17.05
CA GLY A 224 -0.16 0.57 17.22
C GLY A 224 -1.05 0.00 16.13
N TYR A 225 -0.74 -1.21 15.64
CA TYR A 225 -1.60 -1.94 14.71
C TYR A 225 -2.71 -2.68 15.45
N LEU A 226 -3.82 -2.85 14.76
CA LEU A 226 -4.93 -3.70 15.20
C LEU A 226 -4.61 -5.16 14.83
N PRO A 227 -5.23 -6.15 15.51
CA PRO A 227 -5.02 -7.57 15.21
C PRO A 227 -5.71 -8.03 13.91
N TYR A 228 -5.91 -7.12 12.96
CA TYR A 228 -6.59 -7.32 11.68
C TYR A 228 -5.72 -6.83 10.53
N GLY A 229 -5.29 -7.74 9.65
CA GLY A 229 -4.49 -7.41 8.50
C GLY A 229 -3.11 -6.84 8.84
N SER A 230 -2.56 -7.17 10.01
CA SER A 230 -1.20 -6.79 10.38
C SER A 230 -0.17 -7.80 9.92
N GLY A 231 1.07 -7.33 9.72
CA GLY A 231 2.14 -8.20 9.28
C GLY A 231 3.43 -7.49 8.92
N TRP A 232 4.32 -8.26 8.30
CA TRP A 232 5.60 -7.77 7.80
C TRP A 232 6.10 -8.53 6.59
N ILE A 233 7.06 -7.92 5.91
CA ILE A 233 7.99 -8.56 4.99
C ILE A 233 9.40 -8.32 5.54
N ASP A 234 10.11 -9.38 5.92
CA ASP A 234 11.52 -9.33 6.28
C ASP A 234 12.37 -9.42 5.01
N VAL A 235 12.92 -8.27 4.60
CA VAL A 235 13.68 -8.16 3.35
C VAL A 235 14.98 -8.98 3.42
N ARG A 236 15.63 -9.05 4.60
CA ARG A 236 16.87 -9.83 4.78
C ARG A 236 16.60 -11.31 4.58
N CYS A 237 15.59 -11.83 5.28
CA CYS A 237 15.21 -13.23 5.17
C CYS A 237 14.75 -13.56 3.75
N THR A 238 13.91 -12.71 3.15
CA THR A 238 13.38 -12.90 1.79
C THR A 238 14.49 -12.94 0.75
N LEU A 239 15.45 -12.01 0.79
CA LEU A 239 16.57 -11.97 -0.17
C LEU A 239 17.57 -13.11 0.04
N ALA A 240 17.82 -13.52 1.29
CA ALA A 240 18.64 -14.70 1.56
C ALA A 240 18.01 -15.97 0.97
N LEU A 241 16.71 -16.17 1.20
CA LEU A 241 15.97 -17.32 0.66
C LEU A 241 15.84 -17.27 -0.87
N LEU A 242 15.78 -16.07 -1.48
CA LEU A 242 15.76 -15.95 -2.94
C LEU A 242 16.99 -16.58 -3.58
N ILE A 243 18.15 -16.52 -2.91
CA ILE A 243 19.40 -17.12 -3.37
C ILE A 243 19.46 -18.62 -3.05
N ASP A 244 19.04 -18.99 -1.84
CA ASP A 244 19.33 -20.33 -1.29
C ASP A 244 18.19 -21.34 -1.50
N ASP A 245 16.96 -20.86 -1.71
CA ASP A 245 15.79 -21.74 -1.79
C ASP A 245 15.66 -22.32 -3.20
N PRO A 246 15.83 -23.65 -3.38
CA PRO A 246 15.72 -24.31 -4.68
C PRO A 246 14.31 -24.22 -5.30
N SER A 247 13.29 -23.88 -4.50
CA SER A 247 11.92 -23.69 -4.99
C SER A 247 11.81 -22.49 -5.94
N VAL A 248 12.65 -21.47 -5.80
CA VAL A 248 12.65 -20.26 -6.64
C VAL A 248 12.79 -20.61 -8.12
N ALA A 249 13.72 -21.48 -8.47
CA ALA A 249 13.93 -21.92 -9.86
C ALA A 249 12.72 -22.69 -10.40
N ALA A 250 12.07 -23.49 -9.57
CA ALA A 250 10.86 -24.22 -9.96
C ALA A 250 9.67 -23.28 -10.20
N PHE A 251 9.49 -22.27 -9.33
CA PHE A 251 8.45 -21.26 -9.50
C PHE A 251 8.69 -20.44 -10.78
N ALA A 252 9.92 -19.97 -11.01
CA ALA A 252 10.24 -19.24 -12.22
C ALA A 252 9.85 -20.01 -13.49
N ARG A 253 10.24 -21.30 -13.58
CA ARG A 253 9.84 -22.17 -14.69
C ARG A 253 8.32 -22.35 -14.78
N GLY A 254 7.64 -22.52 -13.64
CA GLY A 254 6.19 -22.72 -13.60
C GLY A 254 5.40 -21.53 -14.15
N PHE A 255 5.97 -20.32 -14.07
CA PHE A 255 5.42 -19.09 -14.63
C PHE A 255 6.03 -18.71 -15.98
N GLY A 256 6.79 -19.61 -16.62
CA GLY A 256 7.41 -19.36 -17.93
C GLY A 256 8.58 -18.38 -17.90
N ALA A 257 9.10 -18.03 -16.70
CA ALA A 257 10.26 -17.18 -16.55
C ALA A 257 11.56 -17.99 -16.55
N PRO A 258 12.70 -17.43 -17.02
CA PRO A 258 14.00 -18.09 -16.88
C PRO A 258 14.31 -18.30 -15.39
N SER A 259 14.89 -19.48 -15.08
CA SER A 259 15.33 -19.77 -13.71
C SER A 259 16.43 -18.81 -13.31
N PRO A 260 16.27 -18.04 -12.23
CA PRO A 260 17.33 -17.18 -11.77
C PRO A 260 18.53 -18.02 -11.32
N THR A 261 19.72 -17.62 -11.75
CA THR A 261 21.00 -18.16 -11.29
C THR A 261 21.74 -17.06 -10.57
N PHE A 262 22.05 -17.31 -9.30
CA PHE A 262 22.79 -16.34 -8.50
C PHE A 262 24.21 -16.84 -8.26
N GLU A 263 25.19 -16.01 -8.64
CA GLU A 263 26.59 -16.23 -8.32
C GLU A 263 26.84 -16.04 -6.82
N PRO A 264 27.90 -16.63 -6.24
CA PRO A 264 28.22 -16.45 -4.81
C PRO A 264 28.35 -14.98 -4.38
N ALA A 265 28.78 -14.11 -5.29
CA ALA A 265 28.89 -12.67 -5.05
C ALA A 265 27.52 -12.00 -4.80
N CYS A 266 26.43 -12.56 -5.30
CA CYS A 266 25.07 -12.02 -5.14
C CYS A 266 24.64 -11.98 -3.67
N ARG A 267 25.06 -12.94 -2.86
CA ARG A 267 24.72 -12.97 -1.42
C ARG A 267 25.15 -11.68 -0.72
N ALA A 268 26.43 -11.31 -0.84
CA ALA A 268 26.96 -10.12 -0.18
C ALA A 268 26.26 -8.83 -0.66
N ASP A 269 25.95 -8.75 -1.95
CA ASP A 269 25.24 -7.60 -2.51
C ASP A 269 23.79 -7.51 -2.02
N PHE A 270 23.06 -8.63 -1.98
CA PHE A 270 21.69 -8.64 -1.44
C PHE A 270 21.65 -8.38 0.07
N GLU A 271 22.59 -8.91 0.85
CA GLU A 271 22.73 -8.60 2.26
C GLU A 271 22.98 -7.11 2.49
N ARG A 272 23.80 -6.48 1.65
CA ARG A 272 24.06 -5.04 1.68
C ARG A 272 22.82 -4.23 1.36
N ILE A 273 22.02 -4.63 0.36
CA ILE A 273 20.75 -3.97 0.02
C ILE A 273 19.76 -4.13 1.18
N ALA A 274 19.59 -5.36 1.67
CA ALA A 274 18.69 -5.67 2.77
C ALA A 274 19.07 -4.98 4.09
N ALA A 275 20.37 -4.73 4.31
CA ALA A 275 20.83 -3.98 5.47
C ALA A 275 20.36 -2.52 5.46
N ASN A 276 20.15 -1.92 4.28
CA ASN A 276 19.65 -0.55 4.14
C ASN A 276 18.15 -0.43 4.40
N ALA A 277 17.37 -1.47 4.11
CA ALA A 277 15.91 -1.52 4.32
C ALA A 277 15.51 -2.93 4.80
N PRO A 278 15.73 -3.26 6.09
CA PRO A 278 15.66 -4.64 6.56
C PRO A 278 14.23 -5.19 6.64
N ARG A 279 13.23 -4.35 6.88
CA ARG A 279 11.86 -4.81 7.07
C ARG A 279 10.83 -3.75 6.67
N LEU A 280 9.74 -4.21 6.07
CA LEU A 280 8.50 -3.48 5.90
C LEU A 280 7.46 -4.09 6.83
N SER A 281 6.87 -3.31 7.73
CA SER A 281 5.73 -3.72 8.55
C SER A 281 4.50 -2.89 8.20
N PHE A 282 3.31 -3.46 8.42
CA PHE A 282 2.06 -2.79 8.10
C PHE A 282 0.90 -3.36 8.91
N GLY A 283 -0.18 -2.58 9.01
CA GLY A 283 -1.41 -2.98 9.68
C GLY A 283 -2.43 -1.83 9.75
N TYR A 284 -3.65 -2.17 10.07
CA TYR A 284 -4.66 -1.16 10.38
C TYR A 284 -4.40 -0.57 11.76
N SER A 285 -4.44 0.76 11.88
CA SER A 285 -4.42 1.48 13.16
C SER A 285 -5.82 1.94 13.60
N THR A 286 -6.76 1.98 12.65
CA THR A 286 -8.18 2.23 12.88
C THR A 286 -8.97 1.37 11.90
N LEU A 287 -9.98 0.68 12.38
CA LEU A 287 -10.88 -0.12 11.54
C LEU A 287 -12.24 -0.21 12.22
N ASP A 288 -13.12 0.71 11.88
CA ASP A 288 -14.48 0.77 12.40
C ASP A 288 -15.50 1.03 11.27
N ALA A 289 -16.76 1.22 11.62
CA ALA A 289 -17.84 1.39 10.63
C ALA A 289 -17.73 2.71 9.84
N GLU A 290 -17.04 3.72 10.36
CA GLU A 290 -16.96 5.05 9.76
C GLU A 290 -15.57 5.36 9.19
N ARG A 291 -14.51 4.70 9.70
CA ARG A 291 -13.12 5.02 9.36
C ARG A 291 -12.27 3.77 9.23
N MET A 292 -11.35 3.85 8.31
CA MET A 292 -10.26 2.91 8.15
C MET A 292 -8.95 3.70 8.05
N ALA A 293 -7.95 3.31 8.84
CA ALA A 293 -6.61 3.86 8.71
C ALA A 293 -5.60 2.72 8.65
N PHE A 294 -4.85 2.68 7.57
CA PHE A 294 -3.76 1.74 7.34
C PHE A 294 -2.44 2.44 7.57
N LYS A 295 -1.55 1.81 8.31
CA LYS A 295 -0.19 2.30 8.55
C LYS A 295 0.82 1.30 8.01
N GLY A 296 1.91 1.81 7.46
CA GLY A 296 3.07 1.01 7.14
C GLY A 296 4.34 1.72 7.56
N ARG A 297 5.38 0.93 7.83
CA ARG A 297 6.69 1.39 8.21
C ARG A 297 7.75 0.62 7.47
N LEU A 298 8.55 1.35 6.69
CA LEU A 298 9.78 0.84 6.10
C LEU A 298 10.92 1.17 7.07
N GLU A 299 11.44 0.15 7.74
CA GLU A 299 12.65 0.31 8.55
C GLU A 299 13.85 0.59 7.64
N LEU A 300 14.69 1.54 8.03
CA LEU A 300 15.90 1.90 7.30
C LEU A 300 17.13 1.84 8.21
N ALA A 301 18.28 1.57 7.62
CA ALA A 301 19.55 1.76 8.31
C ALA A 301 19.65 3.18 8.86
N PRO A 302 20.13 3.38 10.10
CA PRO A 302 20.15 4.70 10.74
C PRO A 302 20.85 5.78 9.88
N ALA A 303 21.92 5.44 9.17
CA ALA A 303 22.61 6.38 8.28
C ALA A 303 21.73 6.85 7.12
N ILE A 304 20.96 5.95 6.50
CA ILE A 304 20.03 6.27 5.41
C ILE A 304 18.84 7.07 5.96
N ALA A 305 18.25 6.64 7.06
CA ALA A 305 17.12 7.33 7.68
C ALA A 305 17.48 8.78 8.08
N GLN A 306 18.63 8.98 8.72
CA GLN A 306 19.13 10.32 9.08
C GLN A 306 19.47 11.17 7.86
N ALA A 307 20.01 10.57 6.79
CA ALA A 307 20.28 11.29 5.55
C ALA A 307 18.97 11.76 4.90
N LEU A 308 17.94 10.90 4.85
CA LEU A 308 16.61 11.26 4.37
C LEU A 308 15.93 12.30 5.26
N ALA A 309 16.04 12.19 6.58
CA ALA A 309 15.47 13.17 7.52
C ALA A 309 16.07 14.58 7.34
N ARG A 310 17.34 14.70 6.94
CA ARG A 310 17.95 16.00 6.61
C ARG A 310 17.40 16.63 5.33
N ILE A 311 16.87 15.82 4.42
CA ILE A 311 16.27 16.31 3.17
C ILE A 311 14.83 16.77 3.44
N THR A 312 14.09 16.05 4.28
CA THR A 312 12.68 16.35 4.51
C THR A 312 12.52 17.58 5.40
N THR A 313 12.01 18.63 4.80
CA THR A 313 11.50 19.83 5.50
C THR A 313 9.98 19.67 5.71
N ALA A 314 9.25 20.74 5.85
CA ALA A 314 7.80 20.69 5.75
C ALA A 314 7.35 21.16 4.36
N PRO A 315 6.26 20.61 3.79
CA PRO A 315 5.59 21.24 2.66
C PRO A 315 5.22 22.69 3.00
N PRO A 316 5.18 23.60 2.03
CA PRO A 316 4.82 24.99 2.30
C PRO A 316 3.37 25.10 2.79
N GLY A 317 3.10 26.04 3.70
CA GLY A 317 1.77 26.28 4.27
C GLY A 317 1.37 25.30 5.39
N PRO A 318 0.10 25.34 5.83
CA PRO A 318 -0.41 24.45 6.89
C PRO A 318 -0.53 22.99 6.41
N PRO A 319 -0.65 22.03 7.33
CA PRO A 319 -1.00 20.65 6.97
C PRO A 319 -2.28 20.57 6.15
N ALA A 320 -2.43 19.49 5.35
CA ALA A 320 -3.58 19.28 4.48
C ALA A 320 -4.91 19.43 5.24
N GLY A 321 -5.77 20.30 4.72
CA GLY A 321 -7.04 20.69 5.35
C GLY A 321 -8.18 19.72 4.97
N LYS A 322 -9.11 19.51 5.91
CA LYS A 322 -10.28 18.63 5.69
C LYS A 322 -11.44 19.32 4.94
N ASP A 323 -11.40 20.63 4.77
CA ASP A 323 -12.48 21.42 4.16
C ASP A 323 -12.24 21.70 2.67
N SER A 324 -11.17 21.16 2.09
CA SER A 324 -10.82 21.30 0.68
C SER A 324 -11.41 20.15 -0.15
N PHE A 325 -11.68 20.43 -1.42
CA PHE A 325 -11.94 19.40 -2.42
C PHE A 325 -10.71 18.51 -2.60
N LEU A 326 -9.53 19.13 -2.73
CA LEU A 326 -8.21 18.48 -2.78
C LEU A 326 -7.19 19.36 -2.09
N ASP A 327 -6.34 18.78 -1.24
CA ASP A 327 -5.15 19.43 -0.70
C ASP A 327 -3.99 18.45 -0.83
N PHE A 328 -2.91 18.88 -1.47
CA PHE A 328 -1.72 18.08 -1.72
C PHE A 328 -0.48 18.91 -1.41
N GLY A 329 0.34 18.45 -0.49
CA GLY A 329 1.59 19.05 -0.13
C GLY A 329 2.76 18.08 -0.27
N ILE A 330 3.85 18.51 -0.88
CA ILE A 330 5.07 17.72 -1.01
C ILE A 330 6.30 18.57 -0.68
N THR A 331 7.23 17.97 0.08
CA THR A 331 8.56 18.49 0.30
C THR A 331 9.48 17.98 -0.80
N LEU A 332 10.15 18.89 -1.49
CA LEU A 332 11.08 18.56 -2.55
C LEU A 332 12.25 19.57 -2.62
N PRO A 333 13.16 19.59 -1.65
CA PRO A 333 14.34 20.46 -1.67
C PRO A 333 15.38 19.88 -2.65
N LEU A 334 15.32 20.35 -3.90
CA LEU A 334 16.03 19.74 -5.04
C LEU A 334 17.53 19.60 -4.81
N LEU A 335 18.20 20.61 -4.22
CA LEU A 335 19.64 20.52 -3.93
C LEU A 335 19.95 19.43 -2.91
N LYS A 336 19.22 19.37 -1.80
CA LYS A 336 19.45 18.35 -0.78
C LYS A 336 19.14 16.94 -1.29
N ALA A 337 18.08 16.81 -2.10
CA ALA A 337 17.72 15.53 -2.75
C ALA A 337 18.82 15.11 -3.73
N ARG A 338 19.35 16.05 -4.55
CA ARG A 338 20.48 15.81 -5.42
C ARG A 338 21.70 15.33 -4.64
N ASP A 339 22.09 16.05 -3.59
CA ASP A 339 23.27 15.73 -2.79
C ASP A 339 23.17 14.34 -2.14
N PHE A 340 21.97 13.97 -1.66
CA PHE A 340 21.71 12.62 -1.15
C PHE A 340 21.95 11.56 -2.24
N TRP A 341 21.38 11.74 -3.43
CA TRP A 341 21.54 10.75 -4.50
C TRP A 341 22.97 10.69 -5.04
N VAL A 342 23.70 11.82 -5.10
CA VAL A 342 25.13 11.85 -5.44
C VAL A 342 25.96 11.08 -4.41
N GLU A 343 25.64 11.22 -3.11
CA GLU A 343 26.27 10.46 -2.04
C GLU A 343 26.00 8.95 -2.17
N GLN A 344 24.73 8.54 -2.41
CA GLN A 344 24.38 7.13 -2.60
C GLN A 344 25.06 6.55 -3.86
N ALA A 345 25.05 7.26 -4.97
CA ALA A 345 25.72 6.85 -6.20
C ALA A 345 27.25 6.76 -6.00
N GLY A 346 27.81 7.68 -5.22
CA GLY A 346 29.23 7.62 -4.82
C GLY A 346 29.57 6.40 -3.96
N ALA A 347 28.65 5.97 -3.09
CA ALA A 347 28.81 4.75 -2.30
C ALA A 347 28.82 3.50 -3.19
N VAL A 348 27.90 3.42 -4.17
CA VAL A 348 27.88 2.32 -5.16
C VAL A 348 29.15 2.34 -6.02
N ALA A 349 29.64 3.51 -6.45
CA ALA A 349 30.87 3.62 -7.23
C ALA A 349 32.12 3.13 -6.45
N LYS A 350 32.16 3.33 -5.13
CA LYS A 350 33.25 2.84 -4.26
C LYS A 350 33.17 1.34 -4.01
N ALA A 351 31.98 0.78 -3.97
CA ALA A 351 31.72 -0.63 -3.76
C ALA A 351 30.64 -1.12 -4.74
N PRO A 352 31.02 -1.30 -6.03
CA PRO A 352 30.06 -1.70 -7.06
C PRO A 352 29.48 -3.08 -6.78
N PHE A 353 28.27 -3.32 -7.24
CA PHE A 353 27.64 -4.63 -7.18
C PHE A 353 28.44 -5.62 -8.03
N GLN A 354 28.75 -6.76 -7.44
CA GLN A 354 29.46 -7.86 -8.08
C GLN A 354 28.52 -8.93 -8.64
N CYS A 355 27.26 -8.92 -8.19
CA CYS A 355 26.21 -9.79 -8.68
C CYS A 355 25.84 -9.44 -10.12
N GLY A 356 25.91 -10.40 -11.04
CA GLY A 356 25.55 -10.17 -12.44
C GLY A 356 24.14 -9.64 -12.64
N ALA A 357 23.17 -10.08 -11.81
CA ALA A 357 21.79 -9.59 -11.83
C ALA A 357 21.66 -8.11 -11.39
N LEU A 358 22.58 -7.60 -10.58
CA LEU A 358 22.62 -6.22 -10.08
C LEU A 358 23.62 -5.32 -10.83
N ALA A 359 24.46 -5.90 -11.70
CA ALA A 359 25.48 -5.17 -12.45
C ALA A 359 24.91 -3.96 -13.24
N PRO A 360 23.71 -4.03 -13.87
CA PRO A 360 23.13 -2.87 -14.56
C PRO A 360 22.86 -1.67 -13.64
N LEU A 361 22.68 -1.90 -12.34
CA LEU A 361 22.52 -0.81 -11.37
C LEU A 361 23.79 0.03 -11.23
N ASN A 362 24.99 -0.56 -11.40
CA ASN A 362 26.25 0.18 -11.34
C ASN A 362 26.29 1.27 -12.43
N GLU A 363 25.86 0.93 -13.66
CA GLU A 363 25.78 1.88 -14.76
C GLU A 363 24.70 2.94 -14.49
N THR A 364 23.51 2.52 -14.04
CA THR A 364 22.43 3.43 -13.68
C THR A 364 22.86 4.46 -12.62
N PHE A 365 23.56 4.01 -11.57
CA PHE A 365 24.08 4.92 -10.53
C PHE A 365 25.21 5.81 -11.04
N ALA A 366 26.08 5.32 -11.94
CA ALA A 366 27.13 6.13 -12.54
C ALA A 366 26.54 7.25 -13.42
N GLU A 367 25.57 6.92 -14.29
CA GLU A 367 24.86 7.91 -15.10
C GLU A 367 24.06 8.91 -14.25
N ALA A 368 23.37 8.43 -13.21
CA ALA A 368 22.65 9.30 -12.29
C ALA A 368 23.61 10.29 -11.61
N ARG A 369 24.77 9.81 -11.17
CA ARG A 369 25.79 10.67 -10.56
C ARG A 369 26.29 11.73 -11.53
N GLU A 370 26.62 11.39 -12.78
CA GLU A 370 27.07 12.33 -13.79
C GLU A 370 26.02 13.41 -14.08
N LYS A 371 24.75 13.00 -14.23
CA LYS A 371 23.63 13.93 -14.47
C LYS A 371 23.35 14.83 -13.27
N LEU A 372 23.44 14.30 -12.05
CA LEU A 372 23.15 15.02 -10.81
C LEU A 372 24.32 15.90 -10.34
N ASP A 373 25.56 15.61 -10.75
CA ASP A 373 26.73 16.42 -10.40
C ASP A 373 26.76 17.80 -11.12
N GLN A 374 25.83 18.01 -12.05
CA GLN A 374 25.65 19.28 -12.74
C GLN A 374 25.09 20.33 -11.77
N SER A 375 25.47 21.60 -11.97
CA SER A 375 24.94 22.69 -11.18
C SER A 375 23.44 22.87 -11.40
N VAL A 376 22.68 22.96 -10.31
CA VAL A 376 21.26 23.31 -10.35
C VAL A 376 21.15 24.82 -10.27
N PRO A 377 20.73 25.51 -11.35
CA PRO A 377 20.66 26.96 -11.35
C PRO A 377 19.44 27.46 -10.54
N PRO A 378 19.49 28.70 -10.03
CA PRO A 378 18.30 29.36 -9.54
C PRO A 378 17.24 29.50 -10.66
N PRO A 379 15.94 29.41 -10.37
CA PRO A 379 15.31 29.29 -9.04
C PRO A 379 15.19 27.84 -8.53
N MET A 380 15.62 26.86 -9.30
CA MET A 380 15.42 25.44 -8.93
C MET A 380 16.26 25.05 -7.70
N SER A 381 17.43 25.69 -7.52
CA SER A 381 18.25 25.46 -6.32
C SER A 381 17.57 25.90 -5.04
N ASP A 382 16.69 26.90 -5.12
CA ASP A 382 15.99 27.49 -3.97
C ASP A 382 14.66 26.81 -3.65
N PHE A 383 14.19 25.94 -4.56
CA PHE A 383 12.91 25.24 -4.41
C PHE A 383 12.94 24.22 -3.27
N SER A 384 11.92 24.25 -2.42
CA SER A 384 11.82 23.39 -1.23
C SER A 384 10.57 22.52 -1.19
N GLY A 385 9.55 22.82 -1.99
CA GLY A 385 8.31 22.06 -2.02
C GLY A 385 7.16 22.77 -2.71
N LEU A 386 6.05 22.08 -2.78
CA LEU A 386 4.81 22.54 -3.42
C LEU A 386 3.62 22.19 -2.53
N ARG A 387 2.61 23.08 -2.50
CA ARG A 387 1.26 22.76 -2.04
C ARG A 387 0.24 23.25 -3.05
N VAL A 388 -0.74 22.40 -3.33
CA VAL A 388 -1.91 22.70 -4.16
C VAL A 388 -3.14 22.41 -3.32
N THR A 389 -3.95 23.43 -3.07
CA THR A 389 -5.24 23.30 -2.40
C THR A 389 -6.34 23.74 -3.35
N ILE A 390 -7.18 22.83 -3.78
CA ILE A 390 -8.40 23.12 -4.54
C ILE A 390 -9.53 23.16 -3.52
N SER A 391 -10.13 24.31 -3.33
CA SER A 391 -11.25 24.51 -2.41
C SER A 391 -12.58 24.10 -3.05
N HIS A 392 -12.72 24.39 -4.35
CA HIS A 392 -13.89 24.07 -5.14
C HIS A 392 -13.48 23.56 -6.51
N PHE A 393 -14.18 22.53 -6.97
CA PHE A 393 -14.15 22.04 -8.34
C PHE A 393 -15.57 21.68 -8.76
N GLY A 394 -16.05 22.31 -9.83
CA GLY A 394 -17.34 22.01 -10.39
C GLY A 394 -17.30 22.12 -11.92
N TRP A 395 -18.23 21.47 -12.58
CA TRP A 395 -18.39 21.63 -14.02
C TRP A 395 -19.86 21.91 -14.33
N PRO A 396 -20.27 23.19 -14.38
CA PRO A 396 -21.64 23.56 -14.65
C PRO A 396 -22.15 22.98 -15.98
N ASP A 397 -23.44 22.66 -16.05
CA ASP A 397 -24.04 22.13 -17.27
C ASP A 397 -23.94 23.14 -18.42
N GLY A 398 -23.48 22.65 -19.57
CA GLY A 398 -23.25 23.49 -20.76
C GLY A 398 -22.02 24.37 -20.73
N ALA A 399 -21.29 24.41 -19.62
CA ALA A 399 -20.05 25.20 -19.55
C ALA A 399 -18.91 24.52 -20.32
N ALA A 400 -18.16 25.32 -21.08
CA ALA A 400 -16.98 24.85 -21.82
C ALA A 400 -15.78 24.58 -20.91
N LYS A 401 -15.75 25.18 -19.70
CA LYS A 401 -14.64 25.11 -18.73
C LYS A 401 -15.17 24.74 -17.35
N PRO A 402 -14.36 24.02 -16.51
CA PRO A 402 -14.69 23.82 -15.11
C PRO A 402 -14.60 25.14 -14.33
N ASP A 403 -15.38 25.23 -13.27
CA ASP A 403 -15.23 26.22 -12.21
C ASP A 403 -14.27 25.65 -11.16
N VAL A 404 -13.14 26.32 -10.97
CA VAL A 404 -12.06 25.88 -10.07
C VAL A 404 -11.62 27.05 -9.23
N SER A 405 -11.58 26.85 -7.91
CA SER A 405 -11.03 27.79 -6.96
C SER A 405 -10.00 27.12 -6.06
N GLY A 406 -8.94 27.85 -5.70
CA GLY A 406 -7.92 27.29 -4.82
C GLY A 406 -6.65 28.14 -4.75
N ILE A 407 -5.65 27.57 -4.09
CA ILE A 407 -4.33 28.18 -3.91
C ILE A 407 -3.22 27.23 -4.29
N VAL A 408 -2.12 27.79 -4.79
CA VAL A 408 -0.85 27.08 -5.02
C VAL A 408 0.24 27.80 -4.25
N LEU A 409 1.03 27.07 -3.45
CA LEU A 409 2.20 27.58 -2.75
C LEU A 409 3.46 26.92 -3.29
N LEU A 410 4.41 27.73 -3.70
CA LEU A 410 5.76 27.30 -4.08
C LEU A 410 6.72 27.63 -2.94
N GLY A 411 7.23 26.61 -2.27
CA GLY A 411 8.26 26.75 -1.24
C GLY A 411 9.61 27.10 -1.86
N SER A 412 10.25 28.14 -1.34
CA SER A 412 11.55 28.63 -1.84
C SER A 412 12.31 29.35 -0.74
N SER A 413 13.62 29.18 -0.69
CA SER A 413 14.50 29.99 0.16
C SER A 413 14.66 31.44 -0.33
N ASN A 414 14.27 31.70 -1.60
CA ASN A 414 14.30 33.04 -2.20
C ASN A 414 13.05 33.27 -3.08
N PRO A 415 11.85 33.41 -2.48
CA PRO A 415 10.61 33.58 -3.25
C PRO A 415 10.60 34.90 -4.05
N GLY A 416 11.36 35.93 -3.64
CA GLY A 416 11.52 37.16 -4.39
C GLY A 416 12.17 36.96 -5.76
N PHE A 417 13.05 35.98 -5.90
CA PHE A 417 13.63 35.64 -7.20
C PHE A 417 12.59 35.06 -8.16
N LEU A 418 11.65 34.27 -7.67
CA LEU A 418 10.57 33.70 -8.48
C LEU A 418 9.69 34.79 -9.11
N ILE A 419 9.31 35.82 -8.32
CA ILE A 419 8.51 36.92 -8.85
C ILE A 419 9.32 37.78 -9.83
N ASN A 420 10.60 38.04 -9.55
CA ASN A 420 11.47 38.75 -10.48
C ASN A 420 11.60 38.05 -11.83
N LEU A 421 11.71 36.71 -11.81
CA LEU A 421 11.75 35.90 -13.02
C LEU A 421 10.41 35.97 -13.79
N ALA A 422 9.28 35.91 -13.08
CA ALA A 422 7.96 36.07 -13.67
C ALA A 422 7.80 37.47 -14.31
N GLN A 423 8.30 38.52 -13.69
CA GLN A 423 8.29 39.92 -14.22
C GLN A 423 9.10 40.06 -15.51
N LEU A 424 10.18 39.28 -15.68
CA LEU A 424 10.96 39.29 -16.93
C LEU A 424 10.17 38.63 -18.09
N SER A 425 9.36 37.64 -17.77
CA SER A 425 8.64 36.81 -18.76
C SER A 425 7.24 37.35 -19.09
N VAL A 426 6.59 38.00 -18.09
CA VAL A 426 5.20 38.50 -18.18
C VAL A 426 5.16 40.02 -18.04
N PRO A 427 5.01 40.76 -19.15
CA PRO A 427 5.05 42.24 -19.13
C PRO A 427 4.07 42.89 -18.16
N ALA A 428 2.88 42.30 -17.97
CA ALA A 428 1.86 42.81 -17.06
C ALA A 428 2.29 42.78 -15.58
N LEU A 429 3.30 42.01 -15.21
CA LEU A 429 3.80 41.93 -13.84
C LEU A 429 4.94 42.92 -13.52
N ARG A 430 5.48 43.62 -14.49
CA ARG A 430 6.69 44.46 -14.33
C ARG A 430 6.63 45.45 -13.18
N ASP A 431 5.49 46.08 -12.99
CA ASP A 431 5.30 47.10 -11.96
C ASP A 431 4.70 46.54 -10.66
N MET A 432 4.45 45.24 -10.60
CA MET A 432 3.85 44.58 -9.44
C MET A 432 4.85 44.54 -8.29
N LYS A 433 4.43 45.05 -7.12
CA LYS A 433 5.21 44.99 -5.88
C LYS A 433 4.57 43.99 -4.93
N LEU A 434 5.28 42.94 -4.61
CA LEU A 434 4.91 41.95 -3.59
C LEU A 434 5.83 42.12 -2.37
N GLY A 435 5.21 42.39 -1.22
CA GLY A 435 5.89 42.37 0.07
C GLY A 435 6.07 40.93 0.57
N THR A 436 6.98 40.73 1.53
CA THR A 436 7.17 39.42 2.20
C THR A 436 6.30 39.26 3.45
N ASP A 437 5.24 40.08 3.57
CA ASP A 437 4.34 40.14 4.71
C ASP A 437 3.10 39.20 4.56
N GLY A 438 3.05 38.41 3.48
CA GLY A 438 1.97 37.48 3.20
C GLY A 438 0.66 38.13 2.73
N LYS A 439 0.64 39.46 2.49
CA LYS A 439 -0.57 40.12 2.04
C LYS A 439 -0.86 39.86 0.57
N PRO A 440 -2.06 39.38 0.20
CA PRO A 440 -2.44 39.14 -1.17
C PRO A 440 -2.57 40.47 -1.96
N VAL A 441 -2.06 40.45 -3.17
CA VAL A 441 -2.16 41.53 -4.16
C VAL A 441 -2.81 40.96 -5.43
N ALA A 442 -3.84 41.67 -5.94
CA ALA A 442 -4.51 41.23 -7.17
C ALA A 442 -3.54 41.27 -8.36
N LEU A 443 -3.56 40.23 -9.19
CA LEU A 443 -2.76 40.21 -10.41
C LEU A 443 -3.32 41.19 -11.45
N PRO A 444 -2.44 41.93 -12.16
CA PRO A 444 -2.86 42.81 -13.25
C PRO A 444 -3.56 42.03 -14.39
N ARG A 445 -4.52 42.66 -15.03
CA ARG A 445 -5.13 42.11 -16.25
C ARG A 445 -4.06 41.82 -17.32
N GLY A 446 -4.19 40.71 -18.01
CA GLY A 446 -3.20 40.29 -19.02
C GLY A 446 -2.01 39.49 -18.45
N THR A 447 -2.04 39.16 -17.16
CA THR A 447 -1.06 38.22 -16.56
C THR A 447 -1.28 36.78 -17.04
N LEU A 448 -2.55 36.39 -17.24
CA LEU A 448 -2.91 35.09 -17.77
C LEU A 448 -3.32 35.21 -19.26
N PRO A 449 -3.11 34.16 -20.08
CA PRO A 449 -3.65 34.09 -21.43
C PRO A 449 -5.16 34.35 -21.45
N ALA A 450 -5.66 35.02 -22.48
CA ALA A 450 -7.07 35.41 -22.57
C ALA A 450 -8.04 34.20 -22.47
N GLU A 451 -7.61 33.05 -22.98
CA GLU A 451 -8.36 31.78 -22.92
C GLU A 451 -8.53 31.27 -21.49
N MET A 452 -7.60 31.61 -20.60
CA MET A 452 -7.58 31.23 -19.19
C MET A 452 -8.13 32.32 -18.28
N ALA A 453 -7.93 33.59 -18.65
CA ALA A 453 -8.17 34.72 -17.76
C ALA A 453 -9.64 34.88 -17.37
N GLY A 454 -10.60 34.74 -18.31
CA GLY A 454 -12.02 34.97 -18.02
C GLY A 454 -12.26 36.13 -17.02
N ASP A 455 -13.25 35.98 -16.15
CA ASP A 455 -13.48 36.84 -14.98
C ASP A 455 -12.86 36.27 -13.70
N LEU A 456 -11.71 35.54 -13.82
CA LEU A 456 -11.05 34.93 -12.67
C LEU A 456 -10.44 36.01 -11.75
N ASP A 457 -10.79 35.94 -10.48
CA ASP A 457 -10.17 36.70 -9.41
C ASP A 457 -8.85 36.02 -9.01
N VAL A 458 -7.70 36.64 -9.38
CA VAL A 458 -6.38 36.03 -9.17
C VAL A 458 -5.51 36.94 -8.34
N HIS A 459 -4.94 36.40 -7.28
CA HIS A 459 -4.07 37.12 -6.35
C HIS A 459 -2.73 36.39 -6.18
N ALA A 460 -1.68 37.14 -5.91
CA ALA A 460 -0.41 36.60 -5.46
C ALA A 460 -0.03 37.19 -4.11
N ALA A 461 0.70 36.41 -3.32
CA ALA A 461 1.28 36.86 -2.06
C ALA A 461 2.57 36.06 -1.80
N MET A 462 3.49 36.61 -1.01
CA MET A 462 4.66 35.85 -0.57
C MET A 462 5.02 36.18 0.89
N ASN A 463 5.66 35.22 1.52
CA ASN A 463 6.35 35.36 2.79
C ASN A 463 7.85 35.02 2.59
N PRO A 464 8.72 35.05 3.62
CA PRO A 464 10.14 34.73 3.45
C PRO A 464 10.47 33.33 2.94
N SER A 465 9.50 32.39 2.93
CA SER A 465 9.74 30.97 2.61
C SER A 465 8.86 30.41 1.48
N ALA A 466 7.91 31.19 0.96
CA ALA A 466 7.02 30.73 -0.10
C ALA A 466 6.44 31.88 -0.93
N LEU A 467 6.20 31.62 -2.22
CA LEU A 467 5.36 32.39 -3.11
C LEU A 467 4.06 31.64 -3.32
N GLY A 468 2.92 32.35 -3.21
CA GLY A 468 1.61 31.76 -3.42
C GLY A 468 0.78 32.49 -4.45
N VAL A 469 -0.09 31.75 -5.13
CA VAL A 469 -1.10 32.25 -6.06
C VAL A 469 -2.46 31.68 -5.66
N ALA A 470 -3.46 32.54 -5.62
CA ALA A 470 -4.86 32.22 -5.39
C ALA A 470 -5.69 32.48 -6.64
N VAL A 471 -6.63 31.59 -6.91
CA VAL A 471 -7.58 31.69 -8.03
C VAL A 471 -8.98 31.46 -7.50
N GLY A 472 -9.87 32.40 -7.74
CA GLY A 472 -11.28 32.33 -7.36
C GLY A 472 -11.69 33.24 -6.22
N LYS A 473 -13.00 33.36 -6.04
CA LYS A 473 -13.59 34.23 -5.01
C LYS A 473 -13.19 33.75 -3.62
N ASP A 474 -12.87 34.69 -2.73
CA ASP A 474 -12.47 34.45 -1.33
C ASP A 474 -11.12 33.72 -1.13
N GLU A 475 -10.44 33.30 -2.21
CA GLU A 475 -9.18 32.59 -2.13
C GLU A 475 -8.00 33.50 -1.72
N ALA A 476 -8.09 34.80 -1.94
CA ALA A 476 -7.10 35.75 -1.46
C ALA A 476 -6.94 35.70 0.08
N ALA A 477 -8.06 35.67 0.82
CA ALA A 477 -8.02 35.55 2.27
C ALA A 477 -7.40 34.22 2.73
N ARG A 478 -7.74 33.13 2.05
CA ARG A 478 -7.18 31.78 2.28
C ARG A 478 -5.67 31.76 2.02
N LEU A 479 -5.21 32.37 0.93
CA LEU A 479 -3.79 32.52 0.62
C LEU A 479 -3.03 33.25 1.72
N GLY A 480 -3.55 34.39 2.17
CA GLY A 480 -2.95 35.16 3.27
C GLY A 480 -2.85 34.35 4.57
N ALA A 481 -3.93 33.62 4.91
CA ALA A 481 -3.96 32.75 6.07
C ALA A 481 -2.96 31.58 5.95
N ALA A 482 -2.84 30.97 4.78
CA ALA A 482 -1.91 29.87 4.53
C ALA A 482 -0.44 30.31 4.63
N LEU A 483 -0.10 31.52 4.16
CA LEU A 483 1.25 32.07 4.28
C LEU A 483 1.59 32.57 5.69
N ALA A 484 0.58 32.94 6.49
CA ALA A 484 0.74 33.33 7.89
C ALA A 484 0.78 32.11 8.85
N ALA A 485 0.31 30.97 8.42
CA ALA A 485 0.27 29.77 9.25
C ALA A 485 1.70 29.30 9.60
N PRO A 486 1.91 28.77 10.83
CA PRO A 486 3.19 28.15 11.16
C PRO A 486 3.47 26.98 10.20
N ALA A 487 4.74 26.84 9.83
CA ALA A 487 5.15 25.70 9.00
C ALA A 487 4.75 24.39 9.67
N ALA A 488 4.35 23.41 8.87
CA ALA A 488 4.10 22.06 9.36
C ALA A 488 5.35 21.49 10.06
N ALA A 489 5.18 20.48 10.90
CA ALA A 489 6.31 19.81 11.53
C ALA A 489 7.28 19.26 10.47
N GLY A 490 8.58 19.33 10.73
CA GLY A 490 9.59 18.73 9.87
C GLY A 490 9.42 17.21 9.74
N GLY A 491 10.06 16.63 8.74
CA GLY A 491 9.98 15.20 8.48
C GLY A 491 8.79 14.76 7.60
N VAL A 492 7.88 15.66 7.24
CA VAL A 492 6.77 15.35 6.32
C VAL A 492 7.28 15.43 4.89
N LEU A 493 7.28 14.28 4.19
CA LEU A 493 7.63 14.20 2.78
C LEU A 493 6.42 14.54 1.89
N LEU A 494 5.26 14.00 2.26
CA LEU A 494 4.01 14.18 1.54
C LEU A 494 2.85 14.21 2.54
N ASP A 495 1.90 15.11 2.34
CA ASP A 495 0.58 15.03 2.94
C ASP A 495 -0.49 15.38 1.89
N ALA A 496 -1.57 14.62 1.89
CA ALA A 496 -2.66 14.79 0.96
C ALA A 496 -4.00 14.55 1.65
N SER A 497 -5.00 15.28 1.22
CA SER A 497 -6.39 15.09 1.63
C SER A 497 -7.31 15.40 0.47
N TYR A 498 -8.30 14.55 0.19
CA TYR A 498 -9.30 14.87 -0.81
C TYR A 498 -10.71 14.39 -0.42
N SER A 499 -11.69 15.16 -0.84
CA SER A 499 -13.12 14.83 -0.68
C SER A 499 -13.52 13.69 -1.60
N GLY A 500 -14.48 12.86 -1.19
CA GLY A 500 -15.13 11.87 -2.05
C GLY A 500 -15.79 12.47 -3.30
N GLU A 501 -16.06 13.78 -3.31
CA GLU A 501 -16.57 14.51 -4.47
C GLU A 501 -15.63 14.45 -5.69
N ILE A 502 -14.34 14.16 -5.49
CA ILE A 502 -13.39 13.97 -6.60
C ILE A 502 -13.84 12.85 -7.55
N TYR A 503 -14.46 11.81 -7.02
CA TYR A 503 -15.00 10.71 -7.83
C TYR A 503 -16.21 11.13 -8.66
N THR A 504 -17.05 12.04 -8.13
CA THR A 504 -18.12 12.67 -8.90
C THR A 504 -17.55 13.48 -10.05
N ALA A 505 -16.53 14.29 -9.79
CA ALA A 505 -15.85 15.08 -10.82
C ALA A 505 -15.24 14.19 -11.92
N PHE A 506 -14.56 13.10 -11.55
CA PHE A 506 -14.03 12.15 -12.54
C PHE A 506 -15.13 11.45 -13.35
N SER A 507 -16.21 11.03 -12.70
CA SER A 507 -17.36 10.42 -13.39
C SER A 507 -17.98 11.38 -14.41
N GLN A 508 -18.15 12.66 -14.05
CA GLN A 508 -18.67 13.70 -14.95
C GLN A 508 -17.70 13.97 -16.10
N MET A 509 -16.40 14.07 -15.82
CA MET A 509 -15.36 14.30 -16.82
C MET A 509 -15.34 13.18 -17.86
N ILE A 510 -15.37 11.91 -17.45
CA ILE A 510 -15.44 10.77 -18.38
C ILE A 510 -16.71 10.86 -19.24
N GLY A 511 -17.87 11.17 -18.65
CA GLY A 511 -19.12 11.32 -19.38
C GLY A 511 -19.07 12.39 -20.47
N ARG A 512 -18.42 13.53 -20.19
CA ARG A 512 -18.28 14.64 -21.18
C ARG A 512 -17.35 14.32 -22.35
N PHE A 513 -16.32 13.53 -22.10
CA PHE A 513 -15.35 13.16 -23.13
C PHE A 513 -15.68 11.84 -23.84
N ALA A 514 -16.76 11.16 -23.45
CA ALA A 514 -17.13 9.85 -24.01
C ALA A 514 -17.30 9.87 -25.54
N ASP A 515 -17.80 10.98 -26.12
CA ASP A 515 -18.05 11.10 -27.57
C ASP A 515 -16.77 11.28 -28.38
N VAL A 516 -15.69 11.81 -27.79
CA VAL A 516 -14.40 12.02 -28.48
C VAL A 516 -13.47 10.83 -28.40
N ILE A 517 -13.84 9.79 -27.60
CA ILE A 517 -13.04 8.59 -27.36
C ILE A 517 -13.44 7.50 -28.38
N PRO A 518 -12.46 6.73 -28.93
CA PRO A 518 -12.71 5.60 -29.81
C PRO A 518 -13.68 4.58 -29.21
N ALA A 519 -14.57 4.02 -30.06
CA ALA A 519 -15.64 3.11 -29.63
C ALA A 519 -15.14 1.89 -28.85
N GLU A 520 -13.96 1.40 -29.19
CA GLU A 520 -13.30 0.25 -28.52
C GLU A 520 -12.95 0.52 -27.04
N GLN A 521 -12.67 1.77 -26.69
CA GLN A 521 -12.32 2.18 -25.32
C GLN A 521 -13.54 2.65 -24.51
N ARG A 522 -14.69 2.92 -25.15
CA ARG A 522 -15.89 3.46 -24.48
C ARG A 522 -16.44 2.52 -23.42
N GLN A 523 -16.46 1.22 -23.68
CA GLN A 523 -16.98 0.24 -22.73
C GLN A 523 -16.16 0.22 -21.43
N GLN A 524 -14.83 0.25 -21.53
CA GLN A 524 -13.93 0.29 -20.38
C GLN A 524 -14.12 1.59 -19.57
N LEU A 525 -14.23 2.72 -20.27
CA LEU A 525 -14.46 4.03 -19.64
C LEU A 525 -15.84 4.14 -18.98
N GLU A 526 -16.86 3.55 -19.57
CA GLU A 526 -18.19 3.52 -18.96
C GLU A 526 -18.22 2.66 -17.67
N SER A 527 -17.52 1.51 -17.65
CA SER A 527 -17.32 0.72 -16.44
C SER A 527 -16.57 1.53 -15.37
N GLN A 528 -15.54 2.27 -15.76
CA GLN A 528 -14.78 3.14 -14.88
C GLN A 528 -15.63 4.32 -14.35
N ARG A 529 -16.46 4.93 -15.21
CA ARG A 529 -17.41 5.97 -14.81
C ARG A 529 -18.39 5.48 -13.74
N LYS A 530 -18.95 4.29 -13.93
CA LYS A 530 -19.84 3.66 -12.95
C LYS A 530 -19.13 3.39 -11.63
N LEU A 531 -17.89 2.91 -11.68
CA LEU A 531 -17.06 2.66 -10.49
C LEU A 531 -16.80 3.97 -9.73
N TYR A 532 -16.46 5.06 -10.41
CA TYR A 532 -16.28 6.37 -9.75
C TYR A 532 -17.60 6.91 -9.18
N ALA A 533 -18.72 6.76 -9.89
CA ALA A 533 -20.02 7.12 -9.35
C ALA A 533 -20.34 6.33 -8.06
N PHE A 534 -19.98 5.06 -8.01
CA PHE A 534 -20.09 4.25 -6.80
C PHE A 534 -19.15 4.78 -5.68
N TYR A 535 -17.86 5.04 -5.97
CA TYR A 535 -16.93 5.56 -4.98
C TYR A 535 -17.36 6.90 -4.40
N ALA A 536 -17.98 7.77 -5.18
CA ALA A 536 -18.55 9.03 -4.73
C ALA A 536 -19.63 8.87 -3.65
N THR A 537 -20.39 7.77 -3.68
CA THR A 537 -21.40 7.46 -2.65
C THR A 537 -20.80 6.77 -1.42
N TRP A 538 -19.62 6.20 -1.56
CA TRP A 538 -19.01 5.37 -0.52
C TRP A 538 -17.95 6.11 0.30
N PHE A 539 -17.09 6.89 -0.36
CA PHE A 539 -16.02 7.62 0.28
C PHE A 539 -16.43 9.06 0.59
N LYS A 540 -16.25 9.47 1.84
CA LYS A 540 -16.41 10.86 2.26
C LYS A 540 -15.10 11.62 2.12
N ARG A 541 -14.00 11.03 2.57
CA ARG A 541 -12.66 11.63 2.55
C ARG A 541 -11.56 10.58 2.55
N PHE A 542 -10.48 10.93 1.90
CA PHE A 542 -9.23 10.19 1.93
C PHE A 542 -8.10 11.11 2.37
N ASP A 543 -7.27 10.65 3.30
CA ASP A 543 -6.06 11.34 3.75
C ASP A 543 -4.86 10.41 3.60
N ALA A 544 -3.71 10.95 3.18
CA ALA A 544 -2.44 10.23 3.11
C ALA A 544 -1.32 11.08 3.67
N ARG A 545 -0.38 10.45 4.37
CA ARG A 545 0.82 11.12 4.87
C ARG A 545 2.02 10.19 4.83
N VAL A 546 3.14 10.72 4.36
CA VAL A 546 4.44 10.05 4.39
C VAL A 546 5.38 10.90 5.25
N THR A 547 5.99 10.27 6.25
CA THR A 547 6.94 10.94 7.16
C THR A 547 8.24 10.17 7.22
N VAL A 548 9.34 10.88 7.39
CA VAL A 548 10.68 10.33 7.56
C VAL A 548 11.11 10.55 9.01
N GLY A 549 11.38 9.46 9.70
CA GLY A 549 11.93 9.43 11.06
C GLY A 549 13.42 9.08 11.08
N ASN A 550 13.99 8.96 12.28
CA ASN A 550 15.41 8.63 12.46
C ASN A 550 15.76 7.17 12.14
N ASP A 551 14.78 6.30 11.98
CA ASP A 551 14.90 4.85 11.84
C ASP A 551 14.04 4.28 10.71
N GLY A 552 13.38 5.15 9.92
CA GLY A 552 12.60 4.70 8.79
C GLY A 552 11.63 5.72 8.20
N VAL A 553 10.79 5.22 7.31
CA VAL A 553 9.72 5.97 6.64
C VAL A 553 8.39 5.38 7.08
N ASP A 554 7.54 6.22 7.63
CA ASP A 554 6.16 5.87 7.97
C ASP A 554 5.20 6.41 6.90
N PHE A 555 4.23 5.61 6.50
CA PHE A 555 3.11 6.05 5.69
C PHE A 555 1.79 5.70 6.38
N ILE A 556 0.85 6.61 6.30
CA ILE A 556 -0.50 6.45 6.85
C ILE A 556 -1.48 6.85 5.77
N GLU A 557 -2.43 5.97 5.52
CA GLU A 557 -3.59 6.25 4.68
C GLU A 557 -4.84 6.09 5.52
N SER A 558 -5.74 7.05 5.45
CA SER A 558 -7.03 6.95 6.14
C SER A 558 -8.19 7.30 5.23
N VAL A 559 -9.28 6.60 5.43
CA VAL A 559 -10.53 6.76 4.69
C VAL A 559 -11.65 7.01 5.68
N GLU A 560 -12.41 8.08 5.48
CA GLU A 560 -13.71 8.27 6.09
C GLU A 560 -14.78 7.81 5.10
N PHE A 561 -15.67 6.95 5.56
CA PHE A 561 -16.79 6.47 4.75
C PHE A 561 -17.98 7.41 4.86
N ALA A 562 -18.76 7.52 3.79
CA ALA A 562 -20.05 8.19 3.83
C ALA A 562 -21.00 7.43 4.75
N LYS A 563 -21.90 8.15 5.43
CA LYS A 563 -22.98 7.50 6.18
C LYS A 563 -23.90 6.75 5.22
N PRO A 564 -24.40 5.57 5.60
CA PRO A 564 -25.28 4.78 4.76
C PRO A 564 -26.59 5.49 4.44
#